data_9de8044d938b431a6616f3c819bd0538
#
_entry.id   9de8044d938b431a6616f3c819bd0538
#
_cell.length_a   1.000
_cell.length_b   1.000
_cell.length_c   1.000
_cell.angle_alpha   90.00
_cell.angle_beta   90.00
_cell.angle_gamma   90.00
#
_symmetry.space_group_name_H-M   'P 1'
#
loop_
_entity.id
_entity.type
_entity.pdbx_description
1 polymer ?
#
loop_
_entity_poly.entity_id
_entity_poly.type
_entity_poly.pdbx_seq_one_letter_code
_entity_poly.pdbx_strand_id
1 'polypeptide(L)'
;MKLTSRGRYAVMAMADLAKNNVKEPTSLTEISLRQGISIAYLEQLFLKLRKNNLVQSSRGPSGGYVLSKPPGEIKLLSIISAVDEKIKTVKCRKESKKACNGKSIKCITHNLWDDLEAHINEFFENNTLNDILFKEVRNSSKELKQ
;
A
#
# COMPACT_ATOMS: atom_id res chain seq x y z
N MET A 1 1.99 -11.02 13.06
CA MET A 1 1.60 -9.99 12.09
C MET A 1 2.63 -9.91 10.98
N LYS A 2 2.22 -10.08 9.75
CA LYS A 2 3.11 -9.91 8.60
C LYS A 2 2.46 -9.00 7.58
N LEU A 3 3.09 -7.86 7.31
CA LEU A 3 2.83 -7.10 6.10
C LEU A 3 3.78 -7.67 5.03
N THR A 4 3.24 -8.36 4.03
CA THR A 4 4.06 -9.04 3.01
C THR A 4 4.75 -8.03 2.09
N SER A 5 5.72 -8.50 1.29
CA SER A 5 6.37 -7.67 0.28
C SER A 5 5.37 -7.07 -0.71
N ARG A 6 4.27 -7.77 -0.99
CA ARG A 6 3.22 -7.31 -1.91
C ARG A 6 2.65 -5.96 -1.53
N GLY A 7 2.16 -5.83 -0.29
CA GLY A 7 1.60 -4.57 0.21
C GLY A 7 2.64 -3.46 0.31
N ARG A 8 3.81 -3.78 0.87
CA ARG A 8 4.90 -2.81 1.01
C ARG A 8 5.40 -2.28 -0.33
N TYR A 9 5.62 -3.16 -1.29
CA TYR A 9 6.10 -2.78 -2.62
C TYR A 9 5.04 -2.03 -3.43
N ALA A 10 3.76 -2.37 -3.26
CA ALA A 10 2.68 -1.61 -3.87
C ALA A 10 2.67 -0.16 -3.38
N VAL A 11 2.79 0.05 -2.07
CA VAL A 11 2.87 1.39 -1.49
C VAL A 11 4.11 2.13 -1.96
N MET A 12 5.28 1.47 -1.98
CA MET A 12 6.54 2.06 -2.48
C MET A 12 6.40 2.51 -3.93
N ALA A 13 5.85 1.66 -4.80
CA ALA A 13 5.68 1.97 -6.22
C ALA A 13 4.68 3.10 -6.44
N MET A 14 3.59 3.12 -5.69
CA MET A 14 2.59 4.19 -5.75
C MET A 14 3.15 5.52 -5.25
N ALA A 15 3.96 5.49 -4.20
CA ALA A 15 4.63 6.68 -3.68
C ALA A 15 5.65 7.23 -4.68
N ASP A 16 6.43 6.35 -5.33
CA ASP A 16 7.35 6.72 -6.40
C ASP A 16 6.60 7.40 -7.56
N LEU A 17 5.50 6.80 -7.97
CA LEU A 17 4.65 7.35 -9.03
C LEU A 17 4.12 8.73 -8.66
N ALA A 18 3.64 8.91 -7.43
CA ALA A 18 3.13 10.18 -6.94
C ALA A 18 4.19 11.27 -6.89
N LYS A 19 5.42 10.91 -6.50
CA LYS A 19 6.55 11.84 -6.38
C LYS A 19 7.08 12.31 -7.74
N ASN A 20 7.15 11.40 -8.71
CA ASN A 20 7.85 11.64 -9.98
C ASN A 20 6.91 11.92 -11.15
N ASN A 21 5.62 11.75 -10.99
CA ASN A 21 4.63 11.89 -12.06
C ASN A 21 3.99 13.28 -12.07
N VAL A 22 4.78 14.30 -12.35
CA VAL A 22 4.27 15.68 -12.36
C VAL A 22 3.71 16.08 -13.72
N LYS A 23 4.24 15.53 -14.83
CA LYS A 23 3.86 15.94 -16.20
C LYS A 23 3.71 14.78 -17.19
N GLU A 24 4.38 13.65 -16.96
CA GLU A 24 4.43 12.54 -17.91
C GLU A 24 4.20 11.19 -17.23
N PRO A 25 3.67 10.19 -17.95
CA PRO A 25 3.56 8.83 -17.41
C PRO A 25 4.92 8.28 -17.00
N THR A 26 4.97 7.50 -15.93
CA THR A 26 6.17 6.84 -15.44
C THR A 26 6.16 5.37 -15.86
N SER A 27 7.23 4.90 -16.48
CA SER A 27 7.36 3.49 -16.86
C SER A 27 7.70 2.62 -15.66
N LEU A 28 7.36 1.34 -15.75
CA LEU A 28 7.73 0.36 -14.71
C LEU A 28 9.24 0.17 -14.64
N THR A 29 9.95 0.36 -15.75
CA THR A 29 11.42 0.33 -15.77
C THR A 29 12.01 1.41 -14.89
N GLU A 30 11.49 2.63 -14.95
CA GLU A 30 11.93 3.73 -14.10
C GLU A 30 11.69 3.44 -12.62
N ILE A 31 10.51 2.94 -12.27
CA ILE A 31 10.18 2.56 -10.88
C ILE A 31 11.11 1.44 -10.42
N SER A 32 11.32 0.43 -11.26
CA SER A 32 12.23 -0.69 -10.98
C SER A 32 13.65 -0.22 -10.64
N LEU A 33 14.18 0.69 -11.44
CA LEU A 33 15.52 1.25 -11.23
C LEU A 33 15.62 2.05 -9.93
N ARG A 34 14.61 2.86 -9.63
CA ARG A 34 14.61 3.69 -8.41
C ARG A 34 14.38 2.90 -7.13
N GLN A 35 13.45 1.93 -7.16
CA GLN A 35 13.00 1.23 -5.96
C GLN A 35 13.63 -0.15 -5.77
N GLY A 36 14.35 -0.66 -6.76
CA GLY A 36 14.96 -1.99 -6.67
C GLY A 36 13.95 -3.14 -6.67
N ILE A 37 12.81 -2.98 -7.35
CA ILE A 37 11.78 -3.99 -7.49
C ILE A 37 11.81 -4.53 -8.92
N SER A 38 11.71 -5.85 -9.11
CA SER A 38 11.74 -6.42 -10.45
C SER A 38 10.55 -5.94 -11.30
N ILE A 39 10.80 -5.75 -12.60
CA ILE A 39 9.77 -5.30 -13.56
C ILE A 39 8.61 -6.30 -13.60
N ALA A 40 8.91 -7.60 -13.64
CA ALA A 40 7.88 -8.66 -13.66
C ALA A 40 6.96 -8.58 -12.43
N TYR A 41 7.53 -8.30 -11.26
CA TYR A 41 6.74 -8.14 -10.04
C TYR A 41 5.89 -6.87 -10.08
N LEU A 42 6.46 -5.77 -10.56
CA LEU A 42 5.72 -4.51 -10.75
C LEU A 42 4.55 -4.67 -11.71
N GLU A 43 4.73 -5.42 -12.80
CA GLU A 43 3.64 -5.71 -13.75
C GLU A 43 2.46 -6.39 -13.07
N GLN A 44 2.70 -7.36 -12.20
CA GLN A 44 1.66 -8.03 -11.44
C GLN A 44 0.95 -7.07 -10.47
N LEU A 45 1.69 -6.24 -9.76
CA LEU A 45 1.13 -5.26 -8.84
C LEU A 45 0.28 -4.21 -9.57
N PHE A 46 0.81 -3.65 -10.66
CA PHE A 46 0.13 -2.60 -11.41
C PHE A 46 -1.10 -3.11 -12.16
N LEU A 47 -1.14 -4.38 -12.55
CA LEU A 47 -2.35 -4.99 -13.09
C LEU A 47 -3.49 -4.92 -12.07
N LYS A 48 -3.23 -5.24 -10.82
CA LYS A 48 -4.20 -5.19 -9.73
C LYS A 48 -4.58 -3.75 -9.35
N LEU A 49 -3.59 -2.86 -9.29
CA LEU A 49 -3.82 -1.44 -9.01
C LEU A 49 -4.69 -0.78 -10.09
N ARG A 50 -4.45 -1.13 -11.36
CA ARG A 50 -5.26 -0.64 -12.48
C ARG A 50 -6.69 -1.17 -12.42
N LYS A 51 -6.89 -2.45 -12.11
CA LYS A 51 -8.22 -3.05 -11.94
C LYS A 51 -9.04 -2.36 -10.84
N ASN A 52 -8.38 -1.83 -9.83
CA ASN A 52 -9.01 -1.12 -8.72
C ASN A 52 -9.06 0.40 -8.93
N ASN A 53 -8.79 0.86 -10.16
CA ASN A 53 -8.87 2.27 -10.55
C ASN A 53 -7.96 3.22 -9.74
N LEU A 54 -6.82 2.73 -9.27
CA LEU A 54 -5.83 3.54 -8.57
C LEU A 54 -4.79 4.13 -9.53
N VAL A 55 -4.55 3.48 -10.67
CA VAL A 55 -3.66 3.95 -11.71
C VAL A 55 -4.31 3.76 -13.08
N GLN A 56 -3.84 4.52 -14.06
CA GLN A 56 -4.18 4.40 -15.46
C GLN A 56 -2.93 4.17 -16.28
N SER A 57 -3.03 3.38 -17.34
CA SER A 57 -1.91 3.13 -18.25
C SER A 57 -1.99 4.00 -19.49
N SER A 58 -0.84 4.41 -20.00
CA SER A 58 -0.68 5.13 -21.24
C SER A 58 0.24 4.36 -22.17
N ARG A 59 -0.17 4.18 -23.43
CA ARG A 59 0.59 3.42 -24.44
C ARG A 59 1.56 4.33 -25.19
N GLY A 60 2.58 3.71 -25.82
CA GLY A 60 3.53 4.36 -26.70
C GLY A 60 4.93 4.47 -26.12
N PRO A 61 5.90 5.07 -26.87
CA PRO A 61 7.29 5.19 -26.42
C PRO A 61 7.48 6.01 -25.16
N SER A 62 6.60 6.99 -24.94
CA SER A 62 6.56 7.79 -23.70
C SER A 62 5.48 7.30 -22.74
N GLY A 63 5.01 6.06 -22.90
CA GLY A 63 3.96 5.48 -22.09
C GLY A 63 4.42 5.05 -20.71
N GLY A 64 3.48 4.68 -19.91
CA GLY A 64 3.69 4.25 -18.53
C GLY A 64 2.41 4.33 -17.73
N TYR A 65 2.52 4.67 -16.47
CA TYR A 65 1.39 4.76 -15.55
C TYR A 65 1.28 6.16 -14.96
N VAL A 66 0.04 6.56 -14.71
CA VAL A 66 -0.30 7.78 -13.98
C VAL A 66 -1.26 7.45 -12.85
N LEU A 67 -1.31 8.26 -11.81
CA LEU A 67 -2.32 8.13 -10.77
C LEU A 67 -3.69 8.47 -11.34
N SER A 68 -4.71 7.70 -10.95
CA SER A 68 -6.11 7.97 -11.33
C SER A 68 -6.73 9.13 -10.55
N LYS A 69 -6.15 9.46 -9.40
CA LYS A 69 -6.64 10.49 -8.47
C LYS A 69 -5.46 11.25 -7.88
N PRO A 70 -5.69 12.46 -7.34
CA PRO A 70 -4.64 13.15 -6.59
C PRO A 70 -4.14 12.32 -5.41
N PRO A 71 -2.84 12.42 -5.03
CA PRO A 71 -2.28 11.62 -3.94
C PRO A 71 -3.03 11.75 -2.61
N GLY A 72 -3.61 12.92 -2.32
CA GLY A 72 -4.40 13.16 -1.12
C GLY A 72 -5.75 12.43 -1.09
N GLU A 73 -6.19 11.89 -2.22
CA GLU A 73 -7.43 11.12 -2.32
C GLU A 73 -7.19 9.60 -2.38
N ILE A 74 -5.93 9.16 -2.39
CA ILE A 74 -5.56 7.74 -2.42
C ILE A 74 -5.13 7.31 -1.03
N LYS A 75 -6.00 6.55 -0.37
CA LYS A 75 -5.75 6.00 0.96
C LYS A 75 -4.79 4.82 0.88
N LEU A 76 -3.91 4.69 1.86
CA LEU A 76 -2.96 3.57 1.92
C LEU A 76 -3.68 2.23 2.02
N LEU A 77 -4.81 2.18 2.73
CA LEU A 77 -5.63 0.97 2.82
C LEU A 77 -6.12 0.51 1.44
N SER A 78 -6.51 1.44 0.57
CA SER A 78 -6.96 1.12 -0.80
C SER A 78 -5.87 0.45 -1.63
N ILE A 79 -4.62 0.90 -1.49
CA ILE A 79 -3.46 0.31 -2.18
C ILE A 79 -3.22 -1.12 -1.69
N ILE A 80 -3.17 -1.31 -0.39
CA ILE A 80 -2.90 -2.60 0.25
C ILE A 80 -4.00 -3.60 -0.12
N SER A 81 -5.26 -3.19 -0.07
CA SER A 81 -6.40 -4.03 -0.42
C SER A 81 -6.42 -4.39 -1.91
N ALA A 82 -5.99 -3.47 -2.78
CA ALA A 82 -5.98 -3.69 -4.23
C ALA A 82 -5.06 -4.84 -4.65
N VAL A 83 -3.97 -5.08 -3.92
CA VAL A 83 -3.02 -6.15 -4.21
C VAL A 83 -3.32 -7.43 -3.41
N ASP A 84 -4.56 -7.59 -2.99
CA ASP A 84 -5.08 -8.76 -2.27
C ASP A 84 -4.35 -9.03 -0.95
N GLU A 85 -3.83 -8.01 -0.32
CA GLU A 85 -3.23 -8.16 0.99
C GLU A 85 -4.23 -7.84 2.09
N LYS A 86 -4.41 -8.77 3.01
CA LYS A 86 -5.24 -8.60 4.20
C LYS A 86 -4.35 -8.49 5.42
N ILE A 87 -4.52 -7.45 6.18
CA ILE A 87 -3.80 -7.28 7.43
C ILE A 87 -4.55 -8.06 8.50
N LYS A 88 -3.95 -9.16 8.92
CA LYS A 88 -4.44 -9.97 10.03
C LYS A 88 -3.34 -10.16 11.06
N THR A 89 -3.66 -9.92 12.30
CA THR A 89 -2.72 -10.08 13.42
C THR A 89 -2.62 -11.54 13.88
N VAL A 90 -3.70 -12.29 13.70
CA VAL A 90 -3.81 -13.70 14.08
C VAL A 90 -4.60 -14.49 13.03
N LYS A 91 -4.47 -15.82 13.06
CA LYS A 91 -5.18 -16.72 12.14
C LYS A 91 -6.68 -16.88 12.47
N CYS A 92 -7.18 -16.30 13.57
CA CYS A 92 -8.58 -16.38 13.96
C CYS A 92 -9.46 -15.59 12.99
N ARG A 93 -10.57 -16.22 12.55
CA ARG A 93 -11.61 -15.53 11.77
C ARG A 93 -12.58 -14.84 12.73
N LYS A 94 -12.91 -13.57 12.48
CA LYS A 94 -13.91 -12.84 13.29
C LYS A 94 -15.26 -13.55 13.36
N GLU A 95 -15.63 -14.26 12.30
CA GLU A 95 -16.90 -14.99 12.18
C GLU A 95 -16.84 -16.42 12.69
N SER A 96 -15.67 -16.90 13.08
CA SER A 96 -15.53 -18.27 13.58
C SER A 96 -16.01 -18.36 15.03
N LYS A 97 -16.99 -19.23 15.27
CA LYS A 97 -17.43 -19.56 16.62
C LYS A 97 -16.41 -20.41 17.40
N LYS A 98 -15.36 -20.89 16.71
CA LYS A 98 -14.30 -21.70 17.29
C LYS A 98 -13.04 -20.87 17.50
N ALA A 99 -12.39 -21.05 18.65
CA ALA A 99 -11.10 -20.43 18.92
C ALA A 99 -10.02 -20.96 17.97
N CYS A 100 -8.91 -20.23 17.84
CA CYS A 100 -7.78 -20.61 16.98
C CYS A 100 -7.13 -21.97 17.34
N ASN A 101 -7.40 -22.50 18.54
CA ASN A 101 -6.96 -23.82 18.99
C ASN A 101 -7.99 -24.93 18.79
N GLY A 102 -9.09 -24.68 18.05
CA GLY A 102 -10.17 -25.63 17.81
C GLY A 102 -11.16 -25.81 18.94
N LYS A 103 -10.99 -25.09 20.05
CA LYS A 103 -11.93 -25.09 21.20
C LYS A 103 -13.06 -24.06 20.98
N SER A 104 -14.20 -24.27 21.63
CA SER A 104 -15.36 -23.39 21.51
C SER A 104 -15.22 -22.04 22.25
N ILE A 105 -14.15 -21.86 23.01
CA ILE A 105 -13.88 -20.66 23.81
C ILE A 105 -12.77 -19.85 23.12
N LYS A 106 -13.04 -18.55 22.87
CA LYS A 106 -12.04 -17.62 22.36
C LYS A 106 -10.87 -17.51 23.34
N CYS A 107 -9.64 -17.40 22.83
CA CYS A 107 -8.49 -17.24 23.70
C CYS A 107 -8.57 -15.94 24.49
N ILE A 108 -7.90 -15.90 25.65
CA ILE A 108 -7.94 -14.74 26.57
C ILE A 108 -7.45 -13.44 25.93
N THR A 109 -6.62 -13.52 24.88
CA THR A 109 -6.07 -12.35 24.16
C THR A 109 -6.80 -12.04 22.85
N HIS A 110 -7.91 -12.71 22.56
CA HIS A 110 -8.64 -12.54 21.28
C HIS A 110 -9.01 -11.08 21.01
N ASN A 111 -9.57 -10.40 22.01
CA ASN A 111 -9.98 -9.00 21.86
C ASN A 111 -8.81 -8.06 21.64
N LEU A 112 -7.66 -8.35 22.27
CA LEU A 112 -6.43 -7.56 22.07
C LEU A 112 -6.01 -7.56 20.60
N TRP A 113 -6.00 -8.73 19.97
CA TRP A 113 -5.58 -8.86 18.56
C TRP A 113 -6.59 -8.25 17.61
N ASP A 114 -7.89 -8.38 17.90
CA ASP A 114 -8.94 -7.72 17.13
C ASP A 114 -8.80 -6.19 17.19
N ASP A 115 -8.56 -5.64 18.37
CA ASP A 115 -8.37 -4.21 18.56
C ASP A 115 -7.12 -3.71 17.82
N LEU A 116 -6.01 -4.46 17.89
CA LEU A 116 -4.80 -4.12 17.17
C LEU A 116 -5.04 -4.10 15.65
N GLU A 117 -5.71 -5.13 15.13
CA GLU A 117 -6.05 -5.20 13.69
C GLU A 117 -6.92 -4.01 13.26
N ALA A 118 -7.92 -3.65 14.08
CA ALA A 118 -8.76 -2.49 13.83
C ALA A 118 -7.95 -1.19 13.80
N HIS A 119 -7.01 -1.02 14.73
CA HIS A 119 -6.12 0.15 14.76
C HIS A 119 -5.21 0.23 13.53
N ILE A 120 -4.67 -0.89 13.07
CA ILE A 120 -3.83 -0.93 11.87
C ILE A 120 -4.65 -0.53 10.63
N ASN A 121 -5.85 -1.09 10.47
CA ASN A 121 -6.74 -0.75 9.37
C ASN A 121 -7.16 0.72 9.41
N GLU A 122 -7.47 1.25 10.57
CA GLU A 122 -7.81 2.66 10.77
C GLU A 122 -6.62 3.57 10.42
N PHE A 123 -5.42 3.20 10.82
CA PHE A 123 -4.20 3.94 10.47
C PHE A 123 -4.03 4.04 8.95
N PHE A 124 -4.16 2.94 8.23
CA PHE A 124 -4.04 2.94 6.76
C PHE A 124 -5.22 3.62 6.07
N GLU A 125 -6.41 3.61 6.67
CA GLU A 125 -7.59 4.33 6.15
C GLU A 125 -7.43 5.84 6.30
N ASN A 126 -6.78 6.30 7.36
CA ASN A 126 -6.62 7.73 7.68
C ASN A 126 -5.35 8.34 7.08
N ASN A 127 -4.48 7.57 6.46
CA ASN A 127 -3.27 8.06 5.82
C ASN A 127 -3.34 7.87 4.31
N THR A 128 -2.82 8.84 3.56
CA THR A 128 -2.83 8.89 2.11
C THR A 128 -1.41 8.90 1.55
N LEU A 129 -1.27 8.77 0.24
CA LEU A 129 0.02 8.95 -0.44
C LEU A 129 0.61 10.34 -0.18
N ASN A 130 -0.23 11.35 -0.11
CA ASN A 130 0.22 12.72 0.15
C ASN A 130 0.88 12.84 1.52
N ASP A 131 0.36 12.13 2.52
CA ASP A 131 0.96 12.14 3.87
C ASP A 131 2.39 11.58 3.87
N ILE A 132 2.66 10.54 3.08
CA ILE A 132 4.01 10.00 2.91
C ILE A 132 4.93 11.05 2.29
N LEU A 133 4.52 11.67 1.20
CA LEU A 133 5.30 12.68 0.48
C LEU A 133 5.56 13.91 1.35
N PHE A 134 4.57 14.34 2.11
CA PHE A 134 4.66 15.50 2.97
C PHE A 134 5.63 15.28 4.15
N LYS A 135 5.64 14.10 4.74
CA LYS A 135 6.59 13.74 5.79
C LYS A 135 8.02 13.73 5.28
N GLU A 136 8.23 13.20 4.09
CA GLU A 136 9.55 13.17 3.44
C GLU A 136 10.07 14.59 3.17
N VAL A 137 9.24 15.45 2.64
CA VAL A 137 9.58 16.86 2.40
C VAL A 137 9.94 17.58 3.70
N ARG A 138 9.20 17.38 4.78
CA ARG A 138 9.50 17.97 6.09
C ARG A 138 10.84 17.52 6.63
N ASN A 139 11.17 16.24 6.49
CA ASN A 139 12.46 15.70 6.95
C ASN A 139 13.62 16.32 6.17
N SER A 140 13.51 16.42 4.85
CA SER A 140 14.51 17.08 4.02
C SER A 140 14.75 18.54 4.40
N SER A 141 13.69 19.26 4.76
CA SER A 141 13.80 20.66 5.22
C SER A 141 14.51 20.79 6.56
N LYS A 142 14.38 19.79 7.44
CA LYS A 142 15.09 19.77 8.73
C LYS A 142 16.58 19.53 8.53
N GLU A 143 16.95 18.67 7.59
CA GLU A 143 18.36 18.40 7.28
C GLU A 143 19.06 19.62 6.69
N LEU A 144 18.36 20.43 5.91
CA LEU A 144 18.89 21.67 5.32
C LEU A 144 19.06 22.81 6.35
N LYS A 145 18.45 22.72 7.52
CA LYS A 145 18.53 23.73 8.59
C LYS A 145 19.59 23.42 9.68
N GLN A 146 20.23 22.28 9.55
CA GLN A 146 21.36 21.90 10.39
C GLN A 146 22.69 22.18 9.67
#